data_49dd9729a56584da6fbd9c4d4fb582fc
#
_entry.id   49dd9729a56584da6fbd9c4d4fb582fc
#
_cell.length_a   1.000
_cell.length_b   1.000
_cell.length_c   1.000
_cell.angle_alpha   90.00
_cell.angle_beta   90.00
_cell.angle_gamma   90.00
#
_symmetry.space_group_name_H-M   'P 1'
#
loop_
_entity.id
_entity.type
_entity.pdbx_description
1 polymer ?
#
loop_
_entity_poly.entity_id
_entity_poly.type
_entity_poly.pdbx_seq_one_letter_code
_entity_poly.pdbx_strand_id
1 'polypeptide(L)'
;MFKLFSSNTKNASANEELVAVTLKEGTAKAPFSKDSAFAPNANGGYDVFVNTNDFKWYQVAAKTIASLKLYNFEFKSDVALSELELYWFLTALYDGKHDYTVSCDYAQNVLDKVAMTANTVSVFRKIADSDSKISTPEKVINVLFDLVKEAADAQGDSASLKLIKRGDLEFEKYAGLNAVGFASDEDPCMGIIDYVPKSCQKDSPVQVALVGKGITFDTGGYSLKPDKYMETMRTDKTAVVYLCGAVTLAAKLGIKKHVRLYLCCSENMVSGRGMLPGDIVTFPNGISVEINNTDAEGRLVLADGLLQAGEDKAQYILDMATLTGAAKIAVGRDMFSVLTKEKELDKSLVSAFEKTGEMYWQLPLAPYHRRFLSSRRATVTNSGHGEGAP
;
A
#
# COMPACT_ATOMS: atom_id res chain seq x y z
N MET A 1 -2.43 4.70 -17.32
CA MET A 1 -1.02 5.15 -17.13
C MET A 1 -0.93 6.62 -17.52
N PHE A 2 0.05 7.35 -16.95
CA PHE A 2 0.23 8.78 -17.24
C PHE A 2 1.36 8.95 -18.26
N LYS A 3 1.04 9.68 -19.36
CA LYS A 3 2.04 10.22 -20.28
C LYS A 3 2.09 11.72 -20.04
N LEU A 4 3.22 12.23 -19.57
CA LEU A 4 3.44 13.65 -19.30
C LEU A 4 4.44 14.21 -20.28
N PHE A 5 4.18 15.40 -20.80
CA PHE A 5 5.10 16.11 -21.68
C PHE A 5 5.04 17.62 -21.43
N SER A 6 6.18 18.28 -21.62
CA SER A 6 6.28 19.72 -21.45
C SER A 6 5.52 20.44 -22.56
N SER A 7 4.65 21.39 -22.20
CA SER A 7 3.98 22.26 -23.16
C SER A 7 4.94 23.09 -24.02
N ASN A 8 6.18 23.26 -23.53
CA ASN A 8 7.24 23.99 -24.23
C ASN A 8 7.97 23.16 -25.28
N THR A 9 7.81 21.83 -25.30
CA THR A 9 8.36 20.96 -26.35
C THR A 9 7.30 20.75 -27.44
N LYS A 10 7.48 21.39 -28.59
CA LYS A 10 6.69 21.11 -29.79
C LYS A 10 7.03 19.70 -30.29
N ASN A 11 6.55 18.66 -29.66
CA ASN A 11 6.61 17.31 -30.19
C ASN A 11 5.47 17.12 -31.20
N ALA A 12 5.84 17.10 -32.46
CA ALA A 12 5.00 17.04 -33.66
C ALA A 12 4.22 15.71 -33.83
N SER A 13 4.02 14.91 -32.79
CA SER A 13 3.33 13.61 -32.90
C SER A 13 1.94 13.56 -32.29
N ALA A 14 1.43 14.64 -31.71
CA ALA A 14 0.06 14.70 -31.20
C ALA A 14 -0.74 15.71 -32.02
N ASN A 15 -1.33 15.26 -33.12
CA ASN A 15 -2.35 15.98 -33.91
C ASN A 15 -3.72 16.00 -33.21
N GLU A 16 -3.76 15.75 -31.88
CA GLU A 16 -5.00 15.88 -31.09
C GLU A 16 -4.99 17.26 -30.43
N GLU A 17 -6.01 18.08 -30.75
CA GLU A 17 -6.27 19.33 -30.02
C GLU A 17 -6.53 18.98 -28.55
N LEU A 18 -5.58 19.29 -27.67
CA LEU A 18 -5.73 19.10 -26.23
C LEU A 18 -6.68 20.17 -25.68
N VAL A 19 -7.66 19.73 -24.92
CA VAL A 19 -8.55 20.64 -24.18
C VAL A 19 -7.76 21.29 -23.05
N ALA A 20 -7.75 22.62 -22.97
CA ALA A 20 -7.07 23.32 -21.87
C ALA A 20 -7.90 23.23 -20.59
N VAL A 21 -7.27 22.74 -19.53
CA VAL A 21 -7.83 22.71 -18.17
C VAL A 21 -6.96 23.58 -17.28
N THR A 22 -7.54 24.66 -16.76
CA THR A 22 -6.84 25.60 -15.89
C THR A 22 -7.31 25.48 -14.45
N LEU A 23 -6.39 25.17 -13.55
CA LEU A 23 -6.66 25.18 -12.12
C LEU A 23 -6.65 26.61 -11.58
N LYS A 24 -7.72 27.00 -10.88
CA LYS A 24 -7.88 28.36 -10.34
C LYS A 24 -8.24 28.34 -8.86
N GLU A 25 -7.59 29.19 -8.10
CA GLU A 25 -7.99 29.48 -6.72
C GLU A 25 -9.33 30.24 -6.71
N GLY A 26 -10.26 29.84 -5.83
CA GLY A 26 -11.52 30.55 -5.59
C GLY A 26 -12.76 29.83 -6.10
N THR A 27 -13.72 30.59 -6.62
CA THR A 27 -15.06 30.11 -7.02
C THR A 27 -15.45 30.58 -8.39
N ALA A 28 -16.37 29.86 -9.03
CA ALA A 28 -16.94 30.22 -10.31
C ALA A 28 -17.62 31.60 -10.27
N LYS A 29 -17.59 32.31 -11.41
CA LYS A 29 -18.27 33.63 -11.58
C LYS A 29 -19.57 33.43 -12.32
N ALA A 30 -20.49 34.42 -12.18
CA ALA A 30 -21.73 34.44 -12.97
C ALA A 30 -21.44 34.25 -14.48
N PRO A 31 -22.28 33.54 -15.22
CA PRO A 31 -23.61 33.02 -14.84
C PRO A 31 -23.60 31.70 -14.02
N PHE A 32 -22.45 31.14 -13.71
CA PHE A 32 -22.35 29.89 -12.93
C PHE A 32 -22.57 30.13 -11.45
N SER A 33 -23.07 29.11 -10.75
CA SER A 33 -23.14 29.14 -9.28
C SER A 33 -21.74 29.24 -8.68
N LYS A 34 -21.61 29.94 -7.54
CA LYS A 34 -20.37 29.97 -6.76
C LYS A 34 -19.90 28.59 -6.30
N ASP A 35 -20.83 27.63 -6.20
CA ASP A 35 -20.55 26.24 -5.81
C ASP A 35 -20.17 25.36 -7.01
N SER A 36 -20.11 25.91 -8.22
CA SER A 36 -19.68 25.16 -9.40
C SER A 36 -18.19 24.83 -9.28
N ALA A 37 -17.86 23.53 -9.34
CA ALA A 37 -16.48 23.07 -9.28
C ALA A 37 -15.70 23.39 -10.57
N PHE A 38 -16.38 23.69 -11.67
CA PHE A 38 -15.77 24.08 -12.96
C PHE A 38 -16.69 25.01 -13.75
N ALA A 39 -16.10 25.70 -14.74
CA ALA A 39 -16.81 26.46 -15.75
C ALA A 39 -16.05 26.41 -17.08
N PRO A 40 -16.72 26.46 -18.24
CA PRO A 40 -16.05 26.69 -19.51
C PRO A 40 -15.29 28.01 -19.51
N ASN A 41 -14.12 28.03 -20.13
CA ASN A 41 -13.34 29.26 -20.27
C ASN A 41 -13.42 29.85 -21.71
N ALA A 42 -12.94 31.07 -21.89
CA ALA A 42 -12.99 31.77 -23.16
C ALA A 42 -12.18 31.11 -24.29
N ASN A 43 -11.28 30.15 -23.94
CA ASN A 43 -10.38 29.50 -24.89
C ASN A 43 -10.88 28.10 -25.31
N GLY A 44 -12.15 27.77 -25.07
CA GLY A 44 -12.73 26.47 -25.42
C GLY A 44 -12.36 25.33 -24.47
N GLY A 45 -11.77 25.65 -23.33
CA GLY A 45 -11.42 24.68 -22.27
C GLY A 45 -12.24 24.88 -21.00
N TYR A 46 -11.69 24.47 -19.87
CA TYR A 46 -12.35 24.53 -18.58
C TYR A 46 -11.46 25.18 -17.52
N ASP A 47 -12.08 26.03 -16.70
CA ASP A 47 -11.52 26.45 -15.42
C ASP A 47 -12.04 25.52 -14.33
N VAL A 48 -11.16 24.95 -13.52
CA VAL A 48 -11.48 24.09 -12.38
C VAL A 48 -11.12 24.86 -11.09
N PHE A 49 -12.13 25.07 -10.27
CA PHE A 49 -11.99 25.89 -9.06
C PHE A 49 -11.64 25.05 -7.85
N VAL A 50 -10.64 25.49 -7.08
CA VAL A 50 -10.17 24.84 -5.87
C VAL A 50 -9.97 25.85 -4.77
N ASN A 51 -9.97 25.36 -3.54
CA ASN A 51 -9.52 26.08 -2.36
C ASN A 51 -8.24 25.40 -1.86
N THR A 52 -7.09 25.98 -2.12
CA THR A 52 -5.78 25.41 -1.75
C THR A 52 -5.53 25.36 -0.24
N ASN A 53 -6.36 26.04 0.57
CA ASN A 53 -6.38 25.84 2.02
C ASN A 53 -7.02 24.50 2.45
N ASP A 54 -7.79 23.83 1.59
CA ASP A 54 -8.23 22.46 1.81
C ASP A 54 -7.11 21.51 1.40
N PHE A 55 -6.55 20.78 2.35
CA PHE A 55 -5.44 19.85 2.10
C PHE A 55 -5.76 18.76 1.05
N LYS A 56 -7.03 18.57 0.69
CA LYS A 56 -7.49 17.63 -0.36
C LYS A 56 -7.87 18.32 -1.68
N TRP A 57 -7.50 19.58 -1.89
CA TRP A 57 -7.86 20.31 -3.10
C TRP A 57 -7.53 19.53 -4.39
N TYR A 58 -6.39 18.81 -4.42
CA TYR A 58 -5.98 17.99 -5.56
C TYR A 58 -6.96 16.85 -5.86
N GLN A 59 -7.59 16.25 -4.84
CA GLN A 59 -8.63 15.22 -5.03
C GLN A 59 -9.91 15.84 -5.60
N VAL A 60 -10.28 17.03 -5.18
CA VAL A 60 -11.44 17.76 -5.71
C VAL A 60 -11.20 18.10 -7.17
N ALA A 61 -10.04 18.66 -7.50
CA ALA A 61 -9.65 18.97 -8.88
C ALA A 61 -9.67 17.72 -9.78
N ALA A 62 -9.05 16.64 -9.32
CA ALA A 62 -8.99 15.39 -10.07
C ALA A 62 -10.39 14.78 -10.30
N LYS A 63 -11.26 14.75 -9.31
CA LYS A 63 -12.66 14.28 -9.43
C LYS A 63 -13.45 15.16 -10.40
N THR A 64 -13.25 16.46 -10.37
CA THR A 64 -13.89 17.41 -11.28
C THR A 64 -13.49 17.12 -12.72
N ILE A 65 -12.18 16.97 -13.00
CA ILE A 65 -11.68 16.65 -14.34
C ILE A 65 -12.19 15.28 -14.81
N ALA A 66 -12.18 14.28 -13.94
CA ALA A 66 -12.73 12.96 -14.25
C ALA A 66 -14.22 13.01 -14.59
N SER A 67 -15.00 13.90 -13.95
CA SER A 67 -16.42 14.10 -14.26
C SER A 67 -16.64 14.69 -15.68
N LEU A 68 -15.66 15.43 -16.20
CA LEU A 68 -15.65 15.94 -17.57
C LEU A 68 -15.27 14.88 -18.60
N LYS A 69 -14.83 13.68 -18.16
CA LYS A 69 -14.35 12.58 -19.03
C LYS A 69 -13.18 13.01 -19.93
N LEU A 70 -12.32 13.88 -19.42
CA LEU A 70 -11.12 14.35 -20.10
C LEU A 70 -9.93 13.46 -19.70
N TYR A 71 -9.37 12.74 -20.67
CA TYR A 71 -8.22 11.86 -20.49
C TYR A 71 -6.97 12.40 -21.20
N ASN A 72 -7.17 13.30 -22.18
CA ASN A 72 -6.11 13.99 -22.91
C ASN A 72 -6.35 15.50 -22.78
N PHE A 73 -5.47 16.21 -22.08
CA PHE A 73 -5.65 17.64 -21.83
C PHE A 73 -4.33 18.38 -21.58
N GLU A 74 -4.36 19.69 -21.86
CA GLU A 74 -3.33 20.62 -21.44
C GLU A 74 -3.66 21.13 -20.04
N PHE A 75 -2.81 20.83 -19.07
CA PHE A 75 -2.97 21.27 -17.68
C PHE A 75 -2.22 22.57 -17.46
N LYS A 76 -2.95 23.59 -17.06
CA LYS A 76 -2.46 24.89 -16.62
C LYS A 76 -2.87 25.13 -15.17
N SER A 77 -2.10 25.92 -14.45
CA SER A 77 -2.46 26.30 -13.09
C SER A 77 -2.09 27.74 -12.83
N ASP A 78 -3.06 28.51 -12.35
CA ASP A 78 -2.83 29.87 -11.81
C ASP A 78 -2.24 29.79 -10.41
N VAL A 79 -2.19 28.61 -9.80
CA VAL A 79 -1.56 28.30 -8.53
C VAL A 79 -0.21 27.64 -8.79
N ALA A 80 0.85 28.15 -8.16
CA ALA A 80 2.16 27.52 -8.25
C ALA A 80 2.14 26.17 -7.53
N LEU A 81 2.34 25.08 -8.28
CA LEU A 81 2.39 23.72 -7.73
C LEU A 81 3.84 23.25 -7.65
N SER A 82 4.19 22.68 -6.51
CA SER A 82 5.43 21.93 -6.35
C SER A 82 5.38 20.61 -7.12
N GLU A 83 6.54 19.98 -7.32
CA GLU A 83 6.63 18.61 -7.88
C GLU A 83 5.76 17.61 -7.10
N LEU A 84 5.72 17.74 -5.77
CA LEU A 84 4.93 16.87 -4.91
C LEU A 84 3.41 17.07 -5.10
N GLU A 85 2.96 18.32 -5.19
CA GLU A 85 1.53 18.62 -5.42
C GLU A 85 1.08 18.18 -6.82
N LEU A 86 1.92 18.33 -7.84
CA LEU A 86 1.67 17.77 -9.16
C LEU A 86 1.55 16.24 -9.11
N TYR A 87 2.41 15.56 -8.38
CA TYR A 87 2.33 14.11 -8.15
C TYR A 87 1.01 13.74 -7.45
N TRP A 88 0.63 14.44 -6.39
CA TRP A 88 -0.63 14.20 -5.68
C TRP A 88 -1.85 14.39 -6.58
N PHE A 89 -1.87 15.46 -7.38
CA PHE A 89 -2.93 15.72 -8.34
C PHE A 89 -3.05 14.58 -9.37
N LEU A 90 -1.94 14.16 -9.99
CA LEU A 90 -1.95 13.09 -10.99
C LEU A 90 -2.38 11.75 -10.39
N THR A 91 -1.87 11.40 -9.20
CA THR A 91 -2.29 10.14 -8.56
C THR A 91 -3.76 10.13 -8.15
N ALA A 92 -4.37 11.30 -7.92
CA ALA A 92 -5.78 11.43 -7.65
C ALA A 92 -6.66 11.27 -8.91
N LEU A 93 -6.12 11.46 -10.12
CA LEU A 93 -6.80 11.17 -11.38
C LEU A 93 -6.96 9.66 -11.65
N TYR A 94 -6.16 8.82 -11.00
CA TYR A 94 -6.20 7.38 -11.24
C TYR A 94 -7.58 6.78 -10.91
N ASP A 95 -8.19 6.13 -11.91
CA ASP A 95 -9.48 5.47 -11.80
C ASP A 95 -9.44 3.95 -12.10
N GLY A 96 -8.26 3.41 -12.36
CA GLY A 96 -8.04 1.99 -12.68
C GLY A 96 -8.43 1.58 -14.10
N LYS A 97 -9.03 2.47 -14.91
CA LYS A 97 -9.62 2.15 -16.21
C LYS A 97 -8.99 2.89 -17.38
N HIS A 98 -8.62 4.15 -17.19
CA HIS A 98 -8.20 5.03 -18.28
C HIS A 98 -6.72 5.38 -18.17
N ASP A 99 -6.11 5.61 -19.33
CA ASP A 99 -4.81 6.23 -19.45
C ASP A 99 -4.97 7.72 -19.64
N TYR A 100 -4.04 8.51 -19.10
CA TYR A 100 -4.07 9.96 -19.17
C TYR A 100 -2.86 10.47 -19.95
N THR A 101 -3.10 11.42 -20.87
CA THR A 101 -2.06 12.18 -21.56
C THR A 101 -2.19 13.63 -21.15
N VAL A 102 -1.20 14.16 -20.43
CA VAL A 102 -1.27 15.50 -19.85
C VAL A 102 -0.05 16.31 -20.26
N SER A 103 -0.33 17.44 -20.90
CA SER A 103 0.69 18.47 -21.18
C SER A 103 0.77 19.44 -20.01
N CYS A 104 1.94 19.69 -19.48
CA CYS A 104 2.16 20.58 -18.34
C CYS A 104 3.32 21.54 -18.60
N ASP A 105 3.26 22.75 -18.01
CA ASP A 105 4.35 23.74 -18.10
C ASP A 105 5.41 23.49 -17.01
N TYR A 106 6.13 22.38 -17.16
CA TYR A 106 7.27 21.99 -16.31
C TYR A 106 8.42 21.50 -17.18
N ALA A 107 9.62 21.52 -16.62
CA ALA A 107 10.78 20.92 -17.28
C ALA A 107 10.59 19.40 -17.46
N GLN A 108 11.01 18.85 -18.61
CA GLN A 108 10.72 17.45 -18.96
C GLN A 108 11.28 16.45 -17.92
N ASN A 109 12.45 16.72 -17.36
CA ASN A 109 13.03 15.86 -16.31
C ASN A 109 12.19 15.80 -15.02
N VAL A 110 11.49 16.87 -14.67
CA VAL A 110 10.52 16.88 -13.54
C VAL A 110 9.30 16.03 -13.92
N LEU A 111 8.77 16.22 -15.13
CA LEU A 111 7.62 15.44 -15.62
C LEU A 111 7.93 13.95 -15.70
N ASP A 112 9.13 13.58 -16.18
CA ASP A 112 9.57 12.17 -16.25
C ASP A 112 9.61 11.52 -14.86
N LYS A 113 10.13 12.23 -13.86
CA LYS A 113 10.19 11.75 -12.47
C LYS A 113 8.78 11.62 -11.86
N VAL A 114 7.93 12.62 -12.05
CA VAL A 114 6.55 12.59 -11.55
C VAL A 114 5.75 11.47 -12.24
N ALA A 115 5.88 11.32 -13.56
CA ALA A 115 5.24 10.25 -14.32
C ALA A 115 5.71 8.86 -13.87
N MET A 116 7.01 8.67 -13.70
CA MET A 116 7.59 7.42 -13.19
C MET A 116 7.01 7.06 -11.83
N THR A 117 6.92 8.02 -10.90
CA THR A 117 6.37 7.81 -9.57
C THR A 117 4.88 7.50 -9.62
N ALA A 118 4.07 8.32 -10.31
CA ALA A 118 2.63 8.14 -10.43
C ALA A 118 2.26 6.82 -11.14
N ASN A 119 2.99 6.45 -12.17
CA ASN A 119 2.79 5.18 -12.88
C ASN A 119 3.15 3.98 -12.01
N THR A 120 4.25 4.05 -11.26
CA THR A 120 4.60 2.99 -10.31
C THR A 120 3.47 2.79 -9.30
N VAL A 121 3.01 3.85 -8.65
CA VAL A 121 1.87 3.79 -7.70
C VAL A 121 0.61 3.22 -8.36
N SER A 122 0.31 3.62 -9.61
CA SER A 122 -0.88 3.14 -10.34
C SER A 122 -0.85 1.64 -10.61
N VAL A 123 0.32 1.08 -10.95
CA VAL A 123 0.51 -0.36 -11.15
C VAL A 123 0.20 -1.12 -9.85
N PHE A 124 0.76 -0.69 -8.73
CA PHE A 124 0.55 -1.37 -7.44
C PHE A 124 -0.89 -1.19 -6.92
N ARG A 125 -1.54 -0.03 -7.14
CA ARG A 125 -2.98 0.14 -6.88
C ARG A 125 -3.83 -0.86 -7.65
N LYS A 126 -3.52 -1.08 -8.93
CA LYS A 126 -4.23 -2.07 -9.77
C LYS A 126 -4.05 -3.50 -9.26
N ILE A 127 -2.85 -3.85 -8.78
CA ILE A 127 -2.59 -5.17 -8.18
C ILE A 127 -3.36 -5.32 -6.85
N ALA A 128 -3.36 -4.29 -6.00
CA ALA A 128 -4.10 -4.31 -4.74
C ALA A 128 -5.60 -4.54 -4.94
N ASP A 129 -6.18 -3.96 -6.00
CA ASP A 129 -7.62 -4.06 -6.33
C ASP A 129 -7.96 -5.24 -7.27
N SER A 130 -6.97 -6.06 -7.65
CA SER A 130 -7.18 -7.17 -8.57
C SER A 130 -8.03 -8.30 -7.96
N ASP A 131 -8.72 -9.02 -8.85
CA ASP A 131 -9.56 -10.17 -8.53
C ASP A 131 -8.78 -11.23 -7.77
N SER A 132 -9.37 -11.78 -6.71
CA SER A 132 -8.76 -12.81 -5.85
C SER A 132 -8.45 -14.10 -6.60
N LYS A 133 -9.24 -14.46 -7.62
CA LYS A 133 -9.01 -15.65 -8.45
C LYS A 133 -7.70 -15.61 -9.25
N ILE A 134 -7.26 -14.39 -9.60
CA ILE A 134 -5.99 -14.19 -10.32
C ILE A 134 -4.86 -13.74 -9.40
N SER A 135 -5.17 -13.38 -8.16
CA SER A 135 -4.22 -12.89 -7.15
C SER A 135 -4.15 -13.83 -5.95
N THR A 136 -4.01 -15.14 -6.21
CA THR A 136 -3.80 -16.14 -5.14
C THR A 136 -2.44 -15.93 -4.47
N PRO A 137 -2.20 -16.48 -3.26
CA PRO A 137 -0.98 -16.22 -2.50
C PRO A 137 0.31 -16.36 -3.30
N GLU A 138 0.52 -17.45 -3.99
CA GLU A 138 1.72 -17.67 -4.82
C GLU A 138 1.78 -16.72 -6.02
N LYS A 139 0.66 -16.48 -6.71
CA LYS A 139 0.63 -15.62 -7.90
C LYS A 139 0.94 -14.17 -7.56
N VAL A 140 0.38 -13.65 -6.47
CA VAL A 140 0.65 -12.27 -6.08
C VAL A 140 2.11 -12.06 -5.69
N ILE A 141 2.73 -13.02 -4.98
CA ILE A 141 4.16 -12.97 -4.65
C ILE A 141 5.02 -12.91 -5.91
N ASN A 142 4.74 -13.79 -6.90
CA ASN A 142 5.51 -13.83 -8.14
C ASN A 142 5.40 -12.52 -8.93
N VAL A 143 4.18 -11.99 -9.11
CA VAL A 143 3.96 -10.70 -9.80
C VAL A 143 4.68 -9.55 -9.09
N LEU A 144 4.63 -9.51 -7.76
CA LEU A 144 5.32 -8.49 -6.98
C LEU A 144 6.84 -8.61 -7.07
N PHE A 145 7.36 -9.84 -7.06
CA PHE A 145 8.79 -10.11 -7.25
C PHE A 145 9.26 -9.65 -8.62
N ASP A 146 8.53 -9.98 -9.69
CA ASP A 146 8.90 -9.59 -11.06
C ASP A 146 9.07 -8.06 -11.19
N LEU A 147 8.17 -7.28 -10.58
CA LEU A 147 8.25 -5.82 -10.58
C LEU A 147 9.44 -5.27 -9.77
N VAL A 148 9.73 -5.87 -8.61
CA VAL A 148 10.91 -5.50 -7.81
C VAL A 148 12.18 -5.86 -8.57
N LYS A 149 12.21 -7.04 -9.19
CA LYS A 149 13.35 -7.53 -9.97
C LYS A 149 13.61 -6.66 -11.19
N GLU A 150 12.58 -6.31 -11.97
CA GLU A 150 12.69 -5.41 -13.12
C GLU A 150 13.33 -4.07 -12.71
N ALA A 151 12.86 -3.49 -11.60
CA ALA A 151 13.41 -2.24 -11.09
C ALA A 151 14.86 -2.37 -10.60
N ALA A 152 15.21 -3.49 -9.97
CA ALA A 152 16.57 -3.78 -9.53
C ALA A 152 17.51 -3.94 -10.74
N ASP A 153 17.14 -4.78 -11.71
CA ASP A 153 17.93 -5.06 -12.91
C ASP A 153 18.20 -3.77 -13.70
N ALA A 154 17.21 -2.88 -13.81
CA ALA A 154 17.35 -1.59 -14.48
C ALA A 154 18.40 -0.66 -13.83
N GLN A 155 18.70 -0.85 -12.56
CA GLN A 155 19.72 -0.11 -11.82
C GLN A 155 21.06 -0.87 -11.74
N GLY A 156 21.12 -2.11 -12.20
CA GLY A 156 22.25 -3.02 -12.01
C GLY A 156 22.38 -3.51 -10.58
N ASP A 157 21.29 -3.48 -9.84
CA ASP A 157 21.12 -4.05 -8.51
C ASP A 157 20.66 -5.51 -8.63
N SER A 158 20.56 -6.25 -7.52
CA SER A 158 20.05 -7.61 -7.54
C SER A 158 18.79 -7.77 -6.70
N ALA A 159 17.86 -8.61 -7.19
CA ALA A 159 16.74 -9.08 -6.41
C ALA A 159 16.58 -10.59 -6.58
N SER A 160 16.31 -11.29 -5.48
CA SER A 160 16.05 -12.73 -5.48
C SER A 160 14.79 -13.05 -4.67
N LEU A 161 14.10 -14.12 -5.05
CA LEU A 161 12.92 -14.61 -4.35
C LEU A 161 13.21 -16.00 -3.76
N LYS A 162 12.92 -16.18 -2.47
CA LYS A 162 12.72 -17.49 -1.86
C LYS A 162 11.22 -17.63 -1.56
N LEU A 163 10.55 -18.49 -2.29
CA LEU A 163 9.15 -18.84 -2.08
C LEU A 163 9.05 -20.13 -1.28
N ILE A 164 8.37 -20.10 -0.15
CA ILE A 164 8.18 -21.24 0.76
C ILE A 164 6.68 -21.44 0.94
N LYS A 165 6.19 -22.64 0.60
CA LYS A 165 4.77 -22.93 0.62
C LYS A 165 4.48 -24.27 1.31
N ARG A 166 3.22 -24.55 1.56
CA ARG A 166 2.78 -25.82 2.15
C ARG A 166 3.38 -27.01 1.37
N GLY A 167 3.94 -27.99 2.08
CA GLY A 167 4.66 -29.12 1.53
C GLY A 167 6.18 -28.98 1.53
N ASP A 168 6.72 -27.77 1.64
CA ASP A 168 8.14 -27.56 1.87
C ASP A 168 8.48 -27.80 3.36
N LEU A 169 9.61 -28.46 3.64
CA LEU A 169 10.05 -28.71 5.03
C LEU A 169 10.17 -27.44 5.86
N GLU A 170 10.60 -26.34 5.24
CA GLU A 170 10.73 -25.05 5.91
C GLU A 170 9.40 -24.41 6.26
N PHE A 171 8.30 -24.82 5.62
CA PHE A 171 6.97 -24.26 5.85
C PHE A 171 6.42 -24.61 7.24
N GLU A 172 6.85 -25.74 7.82
CA GLU A 172 6.39 -26.25 9.13
C GLU A 172 6.57 -25.21 10.27
N LYS A 173 7.52 -24.31 10.14
CA LYS A 173 7.76 -23.27 11.15
C LYS A 173 6.77 -22.08 11.06
N TYR A 174 6.04 -21.92 9.95
CA TYR A 174 5.11 -20.82 9.74
C TYR A 174 3.71 -21.18 10.26
N ALA A 175 3.59 -21.24 11.57
CA ALA A 175 2.39 -21.72 12.25
C ALA A 175 1.15 -20.85 11.99
N GLY A 176 1.32 -19.53 11.90
CA GLY A 176 0.25 -18.58 11.58
C GLY A 176 -0.26 -18.75 10.15
N LEU A 177 0.64 -18.78 9.16
CA LEU A 177 0.31 -19.03 7.76
C LEU A 177 -0.41 -20.36 7.58
N ASN A 178 0.10 -21.41 8.24
CA ASN A 178 -0.52 -22.74 8.16
C ASN A 178 -1.94 -22.74 8.76
N ALA A 179 -2.12 -22.17 9.95
CA ALA A 179 -3.43 -22.14 10.62
C ALA A 179 -4.47 -21.37 9.80
N VAL A 180 -4.11 -20.19 9.31
CA VAL A 180 -5.03 -19.35 8.51
C VAL A 180 -5.34 -19.97 7.17
N GLY A 181 -4.31 -20.43 6.44
CA GLY A 181 -4.46 -20.93 5.08
C GLY A 181 -4.97 -22.37 4.98
N PHE A 182 -5.14 -23.09 6.09
CA PHE A 182 -5.55 -24.49 6.04
C PHE A 182 -6.95 -24.72 5.49
N ALA A 183 -7.80 -23.70 5.56
CA ALA A 183 -9.15 -23.73 5.01
C ALA A 183 -9.22 -23.58 3.50
N SER A 184 -8.22 -22.97 2.88
CA SER A 184 -8.19 -22.69 1.44
C SER A 184 -7.68 -23.88 0.63
N ASP A 185 -8.10 -23.97 -0.63
CA ASP A 185 -7.52 -24.85 -1.64
C ASP A 185 -6.23 -24.25 -2.24
N GLU A 186 -6.02 -22.94 -2.09
CA GLU A 186 -4.78 -22.27 -2.46
C GLU A 186 -3.77 -22.31 -1.30
N ASP A 187 -2.53 -22.71 -1.59
CA ASP A 187 -1.51 -22.86 -0.56
C ASP A 187 -1.08 -21.51 0.04
N PRO A 188 -1.03 -21.38 1.38
CA PRO A 188 -0.39 -20.24 2.01
C PRO A 188 1.12 -20.22 1.70
N CYS A 189 1.68 -19.04 1.54
CA CYS A 189 3.06 -18.84 1.13
C CYS A 189 3.77 -17.79 1.95
N MET A 190 5.05 -18.04 2.28
CA MET A 190 6.01 -17.03 2.70
C MET A 190 6.89 -16.68 1.51
N GLY A 191 6.75 -15.46 0.98
CA GLY A 191 7.66 -14.92 -0.03
C GLY A 191 8.74 -14.07 0.65
N ILE A 192 10.02 -14.43 0.45
CA ILE A 192 11.15 -13.63 0.93
C ILE A 192 11.85 -13.05 -0.28
N ILE A 193 11.72 -11.72 -0.47
CA ILE A 193 12.39 -10.99 -1.54
C ILE A 193 13.59 -10.26 -0.95
N ASP A 194 14.77 -10.56 -1.45
CA ASP A 194 16.03 -9.96 -1.02
C ASP A 194 16.50 -8.96 -2.09
N TYR A 195 16.42 -7.66 -1.79
CA TYR A 195 16.88 -6.58 -2.65
C TYR A 195 18.24 -6.08 -2.17
N VAL A 196 19.28 -6.26 -2.98
CA VAL A 196 20.65 -5.88 -2.67
C VAL A 196 21.16 -4.88 -3.72
N PRO A 197 21.36 -3.60 -3.34
CA PRO A 197 21.98 -2.63 -4.23
C PRO A 197 23.41 -3.03 -4.61
N LYS A 198 23.83 -2.70 -5.83
CA LYS A 198 25.20 -2.92 -6.29
C LYS A 198 26.28 -2.26 -5.43
N SER A 199 25.91 -1.27 -4.63
CA SER A 199 26.79 -0.63 -3.65
C SER A 199 26.99 -1.43 -2.37
N CYS A 200 26.17 -2.47 -2.15
CA CYS A 200 26.26 -3.37 -1.00
C CYS A 200 26.97 -4.67 -1.41
N GLN A 201 27.68 -5.27 -0.46
CA GLN A 201 28.20 -6.64 -0.66
C GLN A 201 27.03 -7.63 -0.53
N LYS A 202 27.10 -8.74 -1.27
CA LYS A 202 26.02 -9.75 -1.30
C LYS A 202 25.66 -10.29 0.09
N ASP A 203 26.65 -10.42 0.97
CA ASP A 203 26.50 -10.93 2.34
C ASP A 203 26.40 -9.82 3.37
N SER A 204 26.11 -8.58 2.97
CA SER A 204 25.90 -7.48 3.91
C SER A 204 24.66 -7.74 4.77
N PRO A 205 24.67 -7.34 6.05
CA PRO A 205 23.50 -7.49 6.92
C PRO A 205 22.26 -6.81 6.32
N VAL A 206 21.10 -7.41 6.54
CA VAL A 206 19.82 -6.80 6.18
C VAL A 206 19.62 -5.53 7.00
N GLN A 207 19.62 -4.39 6.34
CA GLN A 207 19.46 -3.10 7.02
C GLN A 207 18.00 -2.82 7.35
N VAL A 208 17.08 -3.17 6.45
CA VAL A 208 15.64 -2.96 6.64
C VAL A 208 14.90 -4.23 6.25
N ALA A 209 14.14 -4.78 7.17
CA ALA A 209 13.15 -5.81 6.93
C ALA A 209 11.76 -5.18 6.86
N LEU A 210 11.01 -5.52 5.83
CA LEU A 210 9.64 -5.07 5.62
C LEU A 210 8.73 -6.29 5.65
N VAL A 211 7.85 -6.37 6.65
CA VAL A 211 6.93 -7.50 6.84
C VAL A 211 5.52 -7.07 6.46
N GLY A 212 4.89 -7.78 5.55
CA GLY A 212 3.57 -7.42 5.02
C GLY A 212 2.51 -8.49 5.26
N LYS A 213 1.31 -8.04 5.68
CA LYS A 213 0.08 -8.85 5.60
C LYS A 213 -0.33 -9.00 4.14
N GLY A 214 -0.52 -10.24 3.68
CA GLY A 214 -0.89 -10.57 2.31
C GLY A 214 -2.11 -11.48 2.24
N ILE A 215 -3.21 -11.15 2.94
CA ILE A 215 -4.43 -11.94 2.86
C ILE A 215 -5.12 -11.64 1.52
N THR A 216 -5.04 -12.58 0.59
CA THR A 216 -5.51 -12.39 -0.79
C THR A 216 -7.02 -12.38 -0.89
N PHE A 217 -7.72 -13.06 0.02
CA PHE A 217 -9.13 -12.86 0.31
C PHE A 217 -9.44 -13.22 1.77
N ASP A 218 -10.28 -12.42 2.43
CA ASP A 218 -10.63 -12.59 3.83
C ASP A 218 -12.14 -12.69 4.03
N THR A 219 -12.62 -13.90 4.32
CA THR A 219 -14.03 -14.12 4.70
C THR A 219 -14.28 -13.87 6.19
N GLY A 220 -13.22 -13.75 7.00
CA GLY A 220 -13.27 -13.79 8.46
C GLY A 220 -13.20 -15.21 9.03
N GLY A 221 -13.18 -16.24 8.18
CA GLY A 221 -13.28 -17.63 8.65
C GLY A 221 -14.61 -17.90 9.34
N TYR A 222 -14.62 -18.67 10.42
CA TYR A 222 -15.85 -18.93 11.20
C TYR A 222 -16.40 -17.71 11.93
N SER A 223 -15.60 -16.68 12.17
CA SER A 223 -16.05 -15.33 12.58
C SER A 223 -16.45 -14.52 11.34
N LEU A 224 -17.38 -15.05 10.55
CA LEU A 224 -17.74 -14.61 9.21
C LEU A 224 -18.09 -13.12 9.15
N LYS A 225 -17.48 -12.41 8.21
CA LYS A 225 -17.77 -10.99 7.98
C LYS A 225 -19.17 -10.79 7.41
N PRO A 226 -19.91 -9.76 7.85
CA PRO A 226 -21.09 -9.30 7.14
C PRO A 226 -20.79 -8.90 5.69
N ASP A 227 -21.70 -9.17 4.75
CA ASP A 227 -21.54 -8.97 3.30
C ASP A 227 -20.94 -7.61 2.94
N LYS A 228 -21.45 -6.51 3.53
CA LYS A 228 -20.97 -5.14 3.29
C LYS A 228 -19.50 -4.90 3.62
N TYR A 229 -18.89 -5.76 4.42
CA TYR A 229 -17.45 -5.70 4.73
C TYR A 229 -16.65 -6.71 3.93
N MET A 230 -17.26 -7.83 3.53
CA MET A 230 -16.61 -8.89 2.77
C MET A 230 -16.34 -8.48 1.31
N GLU A 231 -17.23 -7.70 0.69
CA GLU A 231 -17.14 -7.28 -0.72
C GLU A 231 -15.76 -6.71 -1.11
N THR A 232 -15.12 -5.98 -0.20
CA THR A 232 -13.83 -5.33 -0.46
C THR A 232 -12.63 -6.15 -0.02
N MET A 233 -12.80 -7.35 0.51
CA MET A 233 -11.71 -8.13 1.14
C MET A 233 -10.69 -8.72 0.16
N ARG A 234 -10.91 -8.58 -1.15
CA ARG A 234 -9.84 -8.76 -2.15
C ARG A 234 -8.66 -7.81 -1.93
N THR A 235 -8.88 -6.68 -1.23
CA THR A 235 -7.84 -5.67 -0.96
C THR A 235 -7.04 -5.94 0.32
N ASP A 236 -7.31 -7.04 1.03
CA ASP A 236 -6.66 -7.35 2.30
C ASP A 236 -5.19 -7.80 2.16
N LYS A 237 -4.71 -7.85 0.93
CA LYS A 237 -3.30 -8.01 0.51
C LYS A 237 -2.56 -6.69 0.28
N THR A 238 -3.22 -5.55 0.48
CA THR A 238 -2.67 -4.22 0.12
C THR A 238 -1.31 -3.95 0.74
N ALA A 239 -1.04 -4.43 1.94
CA ALA A 239 0.22 -4.16 2.62
C ALA A 239 1.42 -4.79 1.90
N VAL A 240 1.39 -6.08 1.52
CA VAL A 240 2.48 -6.69 0.74
C VAL A 240 2.65 -6.01 -0.61
N VAL A 241 1.54 -5.60 -1.24
CA VAL A 241 1.57 -4.89 -2.52
C VAL A 241 2.27 -3.54 -2.38
N TYR A 242 1.91 -2.75 -1.36
CA TYR A 242 2.48 -1.42 -1.17
C TYR A 242 3.94 -1.45 -0.70
N LEU A 243 4.32 -2.42 0.13
CA LEU A 243 5.72 -2.61 0.51
C LEU A 243 6.60 -2.93 -0.70
N CYS A 244 6.15 -3.83 -1.58
CA CYS A 244 6.85 -4.10 -2.85
C CYS A 244 6.88 -2.86 -3.75
N GLY A 245 5.78 -2.10 -3.82
CA GLY A 245 5.71 -0.83 -4.53
C GLY A 245 6.70 0.19 -4.01
N ALA A 246 6.83 0.31 -2.70
CA ALA A 246 7.81 1.19 -2.06
C ALA A 246 9.25 0.80 -2.40
N VAL A 247 9.59 -0.51 -2.36
CA VAL A 247 10.94 -0.99 -2.74
C VAL A 247 11.18 -0.81 -4.24
N THR A 248 10.20 -1.08 -5.09
CA THR A 248 10.27 -0.83 -6.54
C THR A 248 10.55 0.64 -6.84
N LEU A 249 9.83 1.56 -6.19
CA LEU A 249 10.04 3.00 -6.36
C LEU A 249 11.40 3.43 -5.80
N ALA A 250 11.77 2.94 -4.61
CA ALA A 250 13.05 3.24 -3.99
C ALA A 250 14.23 2.74 -4.84
N ALA A 251 14.11 1.57 -5.48
CA ALA A 251 15.08 1.05 -6.43
C ALA A 251 15.23 2.00 -7.63
N LYS A 252 14.12 2.41 -8.27
CA LYS A 252 14.13 3.39 -9.38
C LYS A 252 14.75 4.73 -8.99
N LEU A 253 14.66 5.11 -7.71
CA LEU A 253 15.27 6.32 -7.14
C LEU A 253 16.70 6.11 -6.63
N GLY A 254 17.26 4.90 -6.77
CA GLY A 254 18.66 4.58 -6.46
C GLY A 254 18.95 4.40 -4.96
N ILE A 255 18.05 3.75 -4.22
CA ILE A 255 18.29 3.41 -2.82
C ILE A 255 19.58 2.60 -2.64
N LYS A 256 20.33 2.89 -1.56
CA LYS A 256 21.62 2.26 -1.24
C LYS A 256 21.54 1.39 0.02
N LYS A 257 20.39 0.83 0.30
CA LYS A 257 20.14 0.01 1.49
C LYS A 257 19.76 -1.41 1.10
N HIS A 258 20.35 -2.39 1.76
CA HIS A 258 19.92 -3.79 1.65
C HIS A 258 18.55 -3.92 2.33
N VAL A 259 17.53 -4.27 1.55
CA VAL A 259 16.14 -4.40 2.01
C VAL A 259 15.67 -5.82 1.78
N ARG A 260 15.03 -6.42 2.78
CA ARG A 260 14.39 -7.73 2.67
C ARG A 260 12.91 -7.61 2.98
N LEU A 261 12.08 -8.12 2.05
CA LEU A 261 10.62 -8.15 2.21
C LEU A 261 10.19 -9.56 2.62
N TYR A 262 9.25 -9.64 3.56
CA TYR A 262 8.60 -10.87 4.01
C TYR A 262 7.11 -10.74 3.69
N LEU A 263 6.68 -11.47 2.67
CA LEU A 263 5.32 -11.42 2.15
C LEU A 263 4.53 -12.59 2.73
N CYS A 264 3.74 -12.32 3.79
CA CYS A 264 2.97 -13.33 4.50
C CYS A 264 1.62 -13.52 3.82
N CYS A 265 1.56 -14.35 2.77
CA CYS A 265 0.40 -14.49 1.90
C CYS A 265 -0.43 -15.73 2.21
N SER A 266 -1.74 -15.55 2.35
CA SER A 266 -2.71 -16.62 2.63
C SER A 266 -4.11 -16.20 2.20
N GLU A 267 -5.06 -17.15 2.18
CA GLU A 267 -6.49 -16.86 2.17
C GLU A 267 -7.11 -17.26 3.51
N ASN A 268 -8.04 -16.46 4.02
CA ASN A 268 -8.83 -16.80 5.20
C ASN A 268 -10.24 -17.22 4.78
N MET A 269 -10.42 -18.53 4.60
CA MET A 269 -11.63 -19.10 4.03
C MET A 269 -12.43 -19.88 5.08
N VAL A 270 -13.69 -20.21 4.75
CA VAL A 270 -14.54 -21.11 5.54
C VAL A 270 -14.54 -22.48 4.90
N SER A 271 -14.07 -23.47 5.64
CA SER A 271 -14.18 -24.90 5.23
C SER A 271 -14.12 -25.81 6.45
N GLY A 272 -14.41 -27.09 6.26
CA GLY A 272 -14.30 -28.10 7.34
C GLY A 272 -12.88 -28.30 7.89
N ARG A 273 -11.87 -27.67 7.25
CA ARG A 273 -10.46 -27.71 7.69
C ARG A 273 -10.02 -26.39 8.34
N GLY A 274 -10.89 -25.37 8.36
CA GLY A 274 -10.54 -24.05 8.87
C GLY A 274 -10.31 -24.03 10.37
N MET A 275 -9.47 -23.09 10.81
CA MET A 275 -9.27 -22.85 12.25
C MET A 275 -10.58 -22.46 12.91
N LEU A 276 -10.78 -22.92 14.14
CA LEU A 276 -11.98 -22.71 14.92
C LEU A 276 -11.70 -21.78 16.11
N PRO A 277 -12.69 -21.02 16.58
CA PRO A 277 -12.61 -20.38 17.90
C PRO A 277 -12.36 -21.44 18.98
N GLY A 278 -11.31 -21.22 19.78
CA GLY A 278 -10.83 -22.15 20.79
C GLY A 278 -9.64 -23.02 20.36
N ASP A 279 -9.24 -23.01 19.11
CA ASP A 279 -7.99 -23.63 18.67
C ASP A 279 -6.78 -22.90 19.27
N ILE A 280 -5.64 -23.61 19.37
CA ILE A 280 -4.39 -23.04 19.86
C ILE A 280 -3.31 -23.21 18.78
N VAL A 281 -2.74 -22.09 18.37
CA VAL A 281 -1.60 -22.03 17.44
C VAL A 281 -0.33 -21.80 18.26
N THR A 282 0.66 -22.69 18.14
CA THR A 282 1.95 -22.54 18.83
C THR A 282 3.04 -22.17 17.85
N PHE A 283 3.67 -21.03 18.05
CA PHE A 283 4.76 -20.50 17.23
C PHE A 283 6.12 -21.12 17.64
N PRO A 284 7.14 -21.11 16.74
CA PRO A 284 8.45 -21.71 17.01
C PRO A 284 9.17 -21.18 18.25
N ASN A 285 8.89 -19.95 18.64
CA ASN A 285 9.42 -19.34 19.87
C ASN A 285 8.75 -19.81 21.17
N GLY A 286 7.83 -20.79 21.08
CA GLY A 286 7.10 -21.34 22.21
C GLY A 286 5.87 -20.54 22.67
N ILE A 287 5.57 -19.40 22.04
CA ILE A 287 4.37 -18.63 22.34
C ILE A 287 3.17 -19.33 21.73
N SER A 288 2.18 -19.66 22.57
CA SER A 288 0.90 -20.21 22.15
C SER A 288 -0.18 -19.13 22.11
N VAL A 289 -1.02 -19.17 21.10
CA VAL A 289 -2.10 -18.19 20.84
C VAL A 289 -3.43 -18.92 20.75
N GLU A 290 -4.35 -18.62 21.65
CA GLU A 290 -5.73 -19.11 21.56
C GLU A 290 -6.51 -18.24 20.55
N ILE A 291 -7.12 -18.90 19.59
CA ILE A 291 -7.96 -18.26 18.59
C ILE A 291 -9.34 -17.98 19.21
N ASN A 292 -9.60 -16.75 19.58
CA ASN A 292 -10.93 -16.34 20.03
C ASN A 292 -11.72 -15.61 18.91
N ASN A 293 -11.05 -15.22 17.83
CA ASN A 293 -11.66 -14.60 16.66
C ASN A 293 -10.90 -15.00 15.40
N THR A 294 -11.52 -15.74 14.48
CA THR A 294 -10.89 -16.16 13.23
C THR A 294 -10.74 -15.01 12.22
N ASP A 295 -11.41 -13.87 12.42
CA ASP A 295 -11.26 -12.61 11.66
C ASP A 295 -10.12 -11.73 12.21
N ALA A 296 -9.29 -12.29 13.07
CA ALA A 296 -8.05 -11.70 13.54
C ALA A 296 -6.84 -12.54 13.06
N GLU A 297 -6.87 -12.98 11.81
CA GLU A 297 -5.94 -13.84 11.11
C GLU A 297 -4.64 -13.12 10.71
N GLY A 298 -4.77 -11.82 10.33
CA GLY A 298 -3.65 -11.04 9.81
C GLY A 298 -2.48 -10.94 10.77
N ARG A 299 -2.73 -10.82 12.07
CA ARG A 299 -1.69 -10.80 13.09
C ARG A 299 -0.98 -12.15 13.26
N LEU A 300 -1.64 -13.26 12.95
CA LEU A 300 -1.04 -14.59 12.99
C LEU A 300 -0.02 -14.74 11.86
N VAL A 301 -0.39 -14.39 10.63
CA VAL A 301 0.53 -14.47 9.48
C VAL A 301 1.68 -13.45 9.61
N LEU A 302 1.42 -12.25 10.15
CA LEU A 302 2.48 -11.27 10.43
C LEU A 302 3.49 -11.78 11.47
N ALA A 303 3.04 -12.53 12.48
CA ALA A 303 3.93 -13.08 13.48
C ALA A 303 5.00 -14.01 12.88
N ASP A 304 4.65 -14.81 11.86
CA ASP A 304 5.62 -15.65 11.15
C ASP A 304 6.69 -14.80 10.44
N GLY A 305 6.28 -13.74 9.75
CA GLY A 305 7.21 -12.84 9.06
C GLY A 305 8.10 -12.06 10.02
N LEU A 306 7.55 -11.60 11.15
CA LEU A 306 8.30 -10.89 12.17
C LEU A 306 9.32 -11.81 12.88
N LEU A 307 8.96 -13.07 13.16
CA LEU A 307 9.87 -14.07 13.70
C LEU A 307 11.01 -14.35 12.72
N GLN A 308 10.69 -14.53 11.43
CA GLN A 308 11.70 -14.75 10.40
C GLN A 308 12.65 -13.55 10.26
N ALA A 309 12.12 -12.33 10.22
CA ALA A 309 12.94 -11.12 10.16
C ALA A 309 13.87 -10.96 11.39
N GLY A 310 13.39 -11.38 12.56
CA GLY A 310 14.19 -11.44 13.79
C GLY A 310 15.31 -12.49 13.73
N GLU A 311 15.03 -13.68 13.19
CA GLU A 311 16.03 -14.74 12.96
C GLU A 311 17.12 -14.27 12.00
N ASP A 312 16.74 -13.54 10.94
CA ASP A 312 17.65 -12.97 9.95
C ASP A 312 18.44 -11.75 10.46
N LYS A 313 18.19 -11.33 11.72
CA LYS A 313 18.90 -10.25 12.41
C LYS A 313 18.89 -8.92 11.66
N ALA A 314 17.75 -8.57 11.06
CA ALA A 314 17.58 -7.28 10.41
C ALA A 314 17.79 -6.13 11.42
N GLN A 315 18.46 -5.07 10.98
CA GLN A 315 18.75 -3.91 11.83
C GLN A 315 17.47 -3.17 12.24
N TYR A 316 16.56 -2.97 11.29
CA TYR A 316 15.24 -2.39 11.51
C TYR A 316 14.18 -3.31 10.92
N ILE A 317 13.10 -3.50 11.65
CA ILE A 317 11.94 -4.27 11.20
C ILE A 317 10.73 -3.35 11.24
N LEU A 318 10.07 -3.21 10.08
CA LEU A 318 8.79 -2.52 9.95
C LEU A 318 7.76 -3.51 9.44
N ASP A 319 6.59 -3.51 10.03
CA ASP A 319 5.46 -4.23 9.49
C ASP A 319 4.37 -3.29 8.98
N MET A 320 3.60 -3.76 8.02
CA MET A 320 2.45 -3.07 7.46
C MET A 320 1.28 -4.02 7.28
N ALA A 321 0.09 -3.58 7.66
CA ALA A 321 -1.09 -4.41 7.56
C ALA A 321 -2.39 -3.59 7.45
N THR A 322 -3.35 -4.11 6.71
CA THR A 322 -4.77 -3.79 6.79
C THR A 322 -5.38 -4.55 7.97
N LEU A 323 -4.91 -4.24 9.20
CA LEU A 323 -5.02 -5.15 10.32
C LEU A 323 -6.37 -5.10 11.04
N THR A 324 -6.91 -3.88 11.23
CA THR A 324 -8.12 -3.71 12.05
C THR A 324 -8.92 -2.46 11.69
N GLY A 325 -10.23 -2.57 11.73
CA GLY A 325 -11.13 -1.43 11.61
C GLY A 325 -11.00 -0.43 12.77
N ALA A 326 -10.44 -0.83 13.92
CA ALA A 326 -10.21 0.04 15.06
C ALA A 326 -9.23 1.19 14.73
N ALA A 327 -8.21 0.94 13.93
CA ALA A 327 -7.30 1.99 13.45
C ALA A 327 -8.06 3.07 12.67
N LYS A 328 -8.95 2.66 11.77
CA LYS A 328 -9.80 3.59 11.01
C LYS A 328 -10.75 4.39 11.91
N ILE A 329 -11.25 3.81 13.00
CA ILE A 329 -12.06 4.53 13.98
C ILE A 329 -11.20 5.55 14.73
N ALA A 330 -9.98 5.18 15.09
CA ALA A 330 -9.08 6.04 15.85
C ALA A 330 -8.58 7.26 15.05
N VAL A 331 -8.17 7.08 13.80
CA VAL A 331 -7.47 8.11 13.02
C VAL A 331 -8.18 8.51 11.71
N GLY A 332 -9.34 7.92 11.42
CA GLY A 332 -10.05 8.14 10.16
C GLY A 332 -9.51 7.30 9.01
N ARG A 333 -9.98 7.62 7.79
CA ARG A 333 -9.62 6.87 6.57
C ARG A 333 -8.41 7.44 5.83
N ASP A 334 -7.99 8.63 6.22
CA ASP A 334 -7.01 9.43 5.49
C ASP A 334 -5.63 9.41 6.16
N MET A 335 -5.50 8.76 7.32
CA MET A 335 -4.24 8.72 8.09
C MET A 335 -3.74 7.29 8.28
N PHE A 336 -2.43 7.15 8.26
CA PHE A 336 -1.76 5.95 8.78
C PHE A 336 -1.73 5.98 10.30
N SER A 337 -2.04 4.86 10.96
CA SER A 337 -1.72 4.68 12.37
C SER A 337 -0.31 4.09 12.50
N VAL A 338 0.54 4.79 13.26
CA VAL A 338 1.92 4.38 13.52
C VAL A 338 2.04 3.94 14.97
N LEU A 339 2.64 2.78 15.21
CA LEU A 339 2.90 2.23 16.53
C LEU A 339 4.37 1.82 16.61
N THR A 340 5.16 2.51 17.43
CA THR A 340 6.55 2.16 17.68
C THR A 340 7.01 2.65 19.05
N LYS A 341 8.03 2.00 19.61
CA LYS A 341 8.76 2.44 20.80
C LYS A 341 10.19 2.86 20.46
N GLU A 342 10.61 2.61 19.23
CA GLU A 342 11.98 2.89 18.76
C GLU A 342 12.07 4.37 18.33
N LYS A 343 12.67 5.19 19.20
CA LYS A 343 12.70 6.66 19.03
C LYS A 343 13.39 7.12 17.73
N GLU A 344 14.44 6.45 17.31
CA GLU A 344 15.16 6.84 16.09
C GLU A 344 14.37 6.46 14.83
N LEU A 345 13.70 5.31 14.84
CA LEU A 345 12.80 4.90 13.77
C LEU A 345 11.59 5.83 13.69
N ASP A 346 11.02 6.20 14.85
CA ASP A 346 9.92 7.15 14.95
C ASP A 346 10.27 8.49 14.29
N LYS A 347 11.40 9.09 14.64
CA LYS A 347 11.89 10.34 14.04
C LYS A 347 12.06 10.23 12.52
N SER A 348 12.57 9.09 12.04
CA SER A 348 12.79 8.86 10.61
C SER A 348 11.47 8.74 9.86
N LEU A 349 10.48 8.03 10.43
CA LEU A 349 9.13 7.91 9.86
C LEU A 349 8.40 9.26 9.86
N VAL A 350 8.43 10.00 10.98
CA VAL A 350 7.85 11.34 11.09
C VAL A 350 8.42 12.26 10.01
N SER A 351 9.76 12.32 9.89
CA SER A 351 10.41 13.14 8.86
C SER A 351 10.03 12.71 7.43
N ALA A 352 9.80 11.42 7.18
CA ALA A 352 9.35 10.95 5.88
C ALA A 352 7.91 11.39 5.59
N PHE A 353 6.99 11.24 6.54
CA PHE A 353 5.61 11.71 6.41
C PHE A 353 5.52 13.21 6.18
N GLU A 354 6.26 14.01 6.95
CA GLU A 354 6.31 15.47 6.79
C GLU A 354 6.82 15.88 5.40
N LYS A 355 7.87 15.23 4.89
CA LYS A 355 8.44 15.52 3.57
C LYS A 355 7.54 15.12 2.41
N THR A 356 6.71 14.11 2.58
CA THR A 356 5.83 13.59 1.53
C THR A 356 4.40 14.10 1.65
N GLY A 357 4.06 14.83 2.72
CA GLY A 357 2.69 15.28 2.98
C GLY A 357 1.71 14.14 3.29
N GLU A 358 2.22 12.93 3.58
CA GLU A 358 1.37 11.80 4.01
C GLU A 358 0.89 12.03 5.43
N MET A 359 -0.40 11.79 5.65
CA MET A 359 -1.01 11.98 6.95
C MET A 359 -0.82 10.74 7.82
N TYR A 360 -0.40 10.95 9.06
CA TYR A 360 -0.18 9.89 10.03
C TYR A 360 -0.59 10.32 11.44
N TRP A 361 -0.81 9.35 12.31
CA TRP A 361 -0.98 9.59 13.73
C TRP A 361 -0.34 8.45 14.53
N GLN A 362 0.47 8.81 15.54
CA GLN A 362 1.08 7.84 16.41
C GLN A 362 0.11 7.41 17.51
N LEU A 363 -0.15 6.10 17.59
CA LEU A 363 -0.98 5.50 18.63
C LEU A 363 -0.11 4.93 19.76
N PRO A 364 -0.62 4.92 21.01
CA PRO A 364 0.16 4.46 22.15
C PRO A 364 0.34 2.94 22.17
N LEU A 365 1.55 2.48 22.57
CA LEU A 365 1.85 1.11 22.93
C LEU A 365 2.06 1.02 24.46
N ALA A 366 0.95 0.97 25.21
CA ALA A 366 1.01 0.92 26.66
C ALA A 366 1.23 -0.50 27.19
N PRO A 367 2.10 -0.71 28.19
CA PRO A 367 2.36 -2.05 28.74
C PRO A 367 1.11 -2.76 29.27
N TYR A 368 0.15 -2.02 29.80
CA TYR A 368 -1.10 -2.58 30.34
C TYR A 368 -2.04 -3.13 29.26
N HIS A 369 -1.83 -2.83 27.98
CA HIS A 369 -2.64 -3.39 26.88
C HIS A 369 -2.55 -4.93 26.84
N ARG A 370 -1.41 -5.51 27.27
CA ARG A 370 -1.24 -6.97 27.34
C ARG A 370 -2.33 -7.69 28.13
N ARG A 371 -2.92 -7.07 29.14
CA ARG A 371 -3.99 -7.68 29.96
C ARG A 371 -5.24 -8.04 29.13
N PHE A 372 -5.48 -7.31 28.03
CA PHE A 372 -6.60 -7.58 27.14
C PHE A 372 -6.42 -8.82 26.26
N LEU A 373 -5.20 -9.33 26.18
CA LEU A 373 -4.85 -10.53 25.42
C LEU A 373 -4.67 -11.77 26.32
N SER A 374 -5.20 -11.75 27.55
CA SER A 374 -5.07 -12.88 28.46
C SER A 374 -5.85 -14.11 27.99
N SER A 375 -5.25 -15.29 28.07
CA SER A 375 -5.90 -16.58 27.86
C SER A 375 -5.77 -17.45 29.13
N ARG A 376 -6.74 -18.34 29.33
CA ARG A 376 -6.64 -19.41 30.35
C ARG A 376 -6.01 -20.70 29.82
N ARG A 377 -5.84 -20.79 28.48
CA ARG A 377 -5.45 -22.03 27.79
C ARG A 377 -4.15 -21.90 27.01
N ALA A 378 -3.74 -20.65 26.72
CA ALA A 378 -2.55 -20.34 25.95
C ALA A 378 -1.79 -19.15 26.56
N THR A 379 -0.68 -18.76 25.98
CA THR A 379 0.10 -17.60 26.42
C THR A 379 -0.70 -16.30 26.24
N VAL A 380 -1.40 -16.18 25.09
CA VAL A 380 -2.24 -15.03 24.76
C VAL A 380 -3.42 -15.46 23.88
N THR A 381 -4.38 -14.56 23.67
CA THR A 381 -5.42 -14.67 22.62
C THR A 381 -5.02 -13.87 21.38
N ASN A 382 -5.57 -14.22 20.20
CA ASN A 382 -5.31 -13.46 18.97
C ASN A 382 -6.16 -12.17 18.87
N SER A 383 -7.13 -11.95 19.76
CA SER A 383 -7.93 -10.72 19.77
C SER A 383 -8.18 -10.26 21.21
N GLY A 384 -8.23 -8.95 21.42
CA GLY A 384 -8.43 -8.37 22.74
C GLY A 384 -9.86 -8.58 23.27
N HIS A 385 -9.97 -8.69 24.61
CA HIS A 385 -11.24 -8.80 25.35
C HIS A 385 -11.67 -7.42 25.88
N GLY A 386 -11.95 -6.46 25.03
CA GLY A 386 -12.39 -5.15 25.51
C GLY A 386 -12.63 -4.18 24.39
N GLU A 387 -13.43 -3.15 24.68
CA GLU A 387 -13.65 -2.06 23.72
C GLU A 387 -12.34 -1.29 23.47
N GLY A 388 -11.99 -1.08 22.21
CA GLY A 388 -10.80 -0.35 21.82
C GLY A 388 -9.48 -1.03 22.21
N ALA A 389 -9.50 -2.32 22.49
CA ALA A 389 -8.27 -3.08 22.72
C ALA A 389 -7.42 -3.17 21.43
N PRO A 390 -6.11 -3.16 21.54
CA PRO A 390 -5.20 -3.28 20.41
C PRO A 390 -5.31 -4.62 19.69
#